data_9774954525c0c48da5250db195fbd9fb
#
_entry.id   9774954525c0c48da5250db195fbd9fb
#
_cell.length_a   1.000
_cell.length_b   1.000
_cell.length_c   1.000
_cell.angle_alpha   90.00
_cell.angle_beta   90.00
_cell.angle_gamma   90.00
#
_symmetry.space_group_name_H-M   'P 1'
#
loop_
_entity.id
_entity.type
_entity.pdbx_description
1 polymer ?
#
loop_
_entity_poly.entity_id
_entity_poly.type
_entity_poly.pdbx_seq_one_letter_code
_entity_poly.pdbx_strand_id
1 'polypeptide(L)'
;PSKCNYCSFITADINRTGQYLEGYLSALEEEIAACKGLYKKLKSVYIGGGTPLVLEPAQLRRVLVAAAPFAAECGEYTVEAGRPDVFTREKLDLLKEFSVTRICVNPQTFCDATLERIGRKHTSEDIYRAFSMAREYGFDINCDLIAGLTGESTEEFKESVDRAVSLSPENITVHTLCLKKGAKLKEEESILCV
;
A
#
# COMPACT_ATOMS: atom_id res chain seq x y z
N PRO A 1 10.57 4.44 2.57
CA PRO A 1 10.52 3.67 1.32
C PRO A 1 11.03 4.50 0.15
N SER A 2 11.61 3.83 -0.86
CA SER A 2 12.06 4.46 -2.09
C SER A 2 10.86 4.89 -2.95
N LYS A 3 11.03 5.90 -3.80
CA LYS A 3 10.04 6.26 -4.82
C LYS A 3 10.03 5.19 -5.90
N CYS A 4 8.86 4.62 -6.21
CA CYS A 4 8.72 3.72 -7.36
C CYS A 4 8.87 4.51 -8.66
N ASN A 5 9.56 3.96 -9.66
CA ASN A 5 9.89 4.67 -10.89
C ASN A 5 8.66 5.04 -11.74
N TYR A 6 7.56 4.28 -11.61
CA TYR A 6 6.29 4.54 -12.31
C TYR A 6 5.38 5.55 -11.59
N CYS A 7 5.67 5.87 -10.30
CA CYS A 7 4.78 6.68 -9.48
C CYS A 7 4.92 8.17 -9.82
N SER A 8 3.80 8.78 -10.18
CA SER A 8 3.71 10.22 -10.48
C SER A 8 3.32 11.08 -9.28
N PHE A 9 2.94 10.46 -8.16
CA PHE A 9 2.61 11.21 -6.95
C PHE A 9 3.82 11.92 -6.37
N ILE A 10 3.56 13.05 -5.72
CA ILE A 10 4.58 13.76 -4.94
C ILE A 10 4.97 12.86 -3.78
N THR A 11 6.09 12.18 -3.92
CA THR A 11 6.65 11.31 -2.89
C THR A 11 8.01 11.83 -2.49
N ALA A 12 8.26 11.89 -1.21
CA ALA A 12 9.55 12.24 -0.66
C ALA A 12 10.12 11.04 0.12
N ASP A 13 11.45 10.91 0.08
CA ASP A 13 12.13 9.92 0.91
C ASP A 13 11.96 10.29 2.39
N ILE A 14 11.48 9.36 3.20
CA ILE A 14 11.26 9.58 4.63
C ILE A 14 12.56 9.99 5.34
N ASN A 15 13.73 9.55 4.86
CA ASN A 15 15.01 9.99 5.39
C ASN A 15 15.28 11.49 5.17
N ARG A 16 14.63 12.09 4.18
CA ARG A 16 14.74 13.54 3.87
C ARG A 16 13.64 14.35 4.52
N THR A 17 12.47 13.75 4.73
CA THR A 17 11.25 14.43 5.20
C THR A 17 10.81 14.00 6.59
N GLY A 18 11.50 13.06 7.22
CA GLY A 18 11.18 12.56 8.56
C GLY A 18 11.06 13.67 9.61
N GLN A 19 11.81 14.75 9.45
CA GLN A 19 11.71 15.93 10.32
C GLN A 19 10.32 16.61 10.29
N TYR A 20 9.54 16.43 9.23
CA TYR A 20 8.19 16.99 9.09
C TYR A 20 7.09 16.00 9.48
N LEU A 21 7.44 14.74 9.73
CA LEU A 21 6.47 13.66 9.93
C LEU A 21 5.61 13.89 11.18
N GLU A 22 6.23 14.31 12.28
CA GLU A 22 5.51 14.59 13.53
C GLU A 22 4.50 15.75 13.36
N GLY A 23 4.92 16.83 12.69
CA GLY A 23 4.02 17.94 12.37
C GLY A 23 2.88 17.52 11.45
N TYR A 24 3.17 16.68 10.46
CA TYR A 24 2.16 16.11 9.56
C TYR A 24 1.15 15.24 10.32
N LEU A 25 1.62 14.36 11.21
CA LEU A 25 0.74 13.52 12.01
C LEU A 25 -0.16 14.34 12.91
N SER A 26 0.37 15.39 13.55
CA SER A 26 -0.43 16.28 14.39
C SER A 26 -1.50 17.02 13.59
N ALA A 27 -1.15 17.55 12.41
CA ALA A 27 -2.12 18.21 11.53
C ALA A 27 -3.20 17.22 11.03
N LEU A 28 -2.82 15.99 10.71
CA LEU A 28 -3.76 14.94 10.31
C LEU A 28 -4.72 14.58 11.44
N GLU A 29 -4.23 14.45 12.67
CA GLU A 29 -5.06 14.22 13.86
C GLU A 29 -6.08 15.34 14.09
N GLU A 30 -5.65 16.60 13.94
CA GLU A 30 -6.53 17.77 14.04
C GLU A 30 -7.60 17.78 12.93
N GLU A 31 -7.21 17.49 11.69
CA GLU A 31 -8.14 17.42 10.55
C GLU A 31 -9.17 16.31 10.73
N ILE A 32 -8.74 15.12 11.14
CA ILE A 32 -9.64 14.00 11.44
C ILE A 32 -10.59 14.39 12.60
N ALA A 33 -10.07 14.99 13.66
CA ALA A 33 -10.87 15.43 14.80
C ALA A 33 -11.93 16.47 14.40
N ALA A 34 -11.62 17.40 13.48
CA ALA A 34 -12.55 18.39 12.96
C ALA A 34 -13.71 17.75 12.16
N CYS A 35 -13.51 16.55 11.62
CA CYS A 35 -14.58 15.79 10.93
C CYS A 35 -15.56 15.12 11.90
N LYS A 36 -15.25 15.10 13.20
CA LYS A 36 -16.10 14.44 14.20
C LYS A 36 -17.47 15.12 14.27
N GLY A 37 -18.51 14.32 14.09
CA GLY A 37 -19.91 14.80 14.10
C GLY A 37 -20.44 15.27 12.73
N LEU A 38 -19.60 15.35 11.69
CA LEU A 38 -20.05 15.64 10.33
C LEU A 38 -20.80 14.45 9.70
N TYR A 39 -20.48 13.24 10.13
CA TYR A 39 -21.06 12.01 9.61
C TYR A 39 -21.68 11.20 10.75
N LYS A 40 -22.90 10.68 10.51
CA LYS A 40 -23.60 9.83 11.50
C LYS A 40 -23.10 8.40 11.48
N LYS A 41 -22.81 7.86 10.29
CA LYS A 41 -22.32 6.50 10.09
C LYS A 41 -21.56 6.42 8.78
N LEU A 42 -20.33 5.89 8.82
CA LEU A 42 -19.57 5.58 7.62
C LEU A 42 -19.78 4.11 7.23
N LYS A 43 -19.83 3.84 5.94
CA LYS A 43 -19.89 2.46 5.41
C LYS A 43 -18.52 1.82 5.43
N SER A 44 -17.48 2.60 5.17
CA SER A 44 -16.09 2.15 5.17
C SER A 44 -15.14 3.25 5.62
N VAL A 45 -14.00 2.84 6.15
CA VAL A 45 -12.85 3.70 6.44
C VAL A 45 -11.64 3.13 5.71
N TYR A 46 -10.89 3.98 5.03
CA TYR A 46 -9.72 3.59 4.28
C TYR A 46 -8.52 4.48 4.65
N ILE A 47 -7.47 3.87 5.19
CA ILE A 47 -6.19 4.53 5.43
C ILE A 47 -5.26 4.18 4.29
N GLY A 48 -5.03 5.14 3.41
CA GLY A 48 -4.20 4.99 2.21
C GLY A 48 -3.11 6.05 2.11
N GLY A 49 -2.56 6.18 0.92
CA GLY A 49 -1.54 7.18 0.61
C GLY A 49 -0.30 6.60 -0.04
N GLY A 50 0.88 6.90 0.51
CA GLY A 50 2.13 6.32 0.00
C GLY A 50 2.33 4.89 0.48
N THR A 51 2.48 4.69 1.77
CA THR A 51 2.59 3.37 2.41
C THR A 51 2.38 3.57 3.91
N PRO A 52 1.16 3.43 4.45
CA PRO A 52 0.89 3.64 5.87
C PRO A 52 1.76 2.80 6.80
N LEU A 53 2.06 1.55 6.44
CA LEU A 53 2.91 0.67 7.25
C LEU A 53 4.40 1.05 7.26
N VAL A 54 4.81 2.13 6.58
CA VAL A 54 6.17 2.67 6.76
C VAL A 54 6.33 3.39 8.09
N LEU A 55 5.23 3.84 8.67
CA LEU A 55 5.23 4.49 9.98
C LEU A 55 5.77 3.55 11.05
N GLU A 56 6.50 4.11 12.01
CA GLU A 56 6.87 3.37 13.21
C GLU A 56 5.62 2.99 14.01
N PRO A 57 5.64 1.91 14.80
CA PRO A 57 4.46 1.45 15.54
C PRO A 57 3.75 2.53 16.34
N ALA A 58 4.49 3.40 17.03
CA ALA A 58 3.92 4.50 17.80
C ALA A 58 3.19 5.53 16.90
N GLN A 59 3.74 5.83 15.73
CA GLN A 59 3.16 6.74 14.75
C GLN A 59 1.93 6.12 14.08
N LEU A 60 2.00 4.84 13.72
CA LEU A 60 0.85 4.10 13.18
C LEU A 60 -0.30 4.09 14.18
N ARG A 61 0.00 3.83 15.47
CA ARG A 61 -0.99 3.88 16.55
C ARG A 61 -1.71 5.22 16.62
N ARG A 62 -1.02 6.35 16.47
CA ARG A 62 -1.65 7.68 16.46
C ARG A 62 -2.69 7.80 15.37
N VAL A 63 -2.37 7.38 14.15
CA VAL A 63 -3.32 7.41 13.02
C VAL A 63 -4.52 6.51 13.28
N LEU A 64 -4.29 5.30 13.80
CA LEU A 64 -5.36 4.36 14.12
C LEU A 64 -6.27 4.87 15.25
N VAL A 65 -5.69 5.49 16.29
CA VAL A 65 -6.46 6.14 17.38
C VAL A 65 -7.34 7.26 16.82
N ALA A 66 -6.80 8.11 15.96
CA ALA A 66 -7.57 9.19 15.35
C ALA A 66 -8.72 8.68 14.48
N ALA A 67 -8.50 7.58 13.73
CA ALA A 67 -9.51 6.98 12.86
C ALA A 67 -10.55 6.13 13.60
N ALA A 68 -10.22 5.58 14.79
CA ALA A 68 -11.06 4.64 15.52
C ALA A 68 -12.52 5.09 15.75
N PRO A 69 -12.81 6.36 16.09
CA PRO A 69 -14.21 6.82 16.26
C PRO A 69 -15.05 6.71 14.98
N PHE A 70 -14.41 6.74 13.82
CA PHE A 70 -15.08 6.62 12.52
C PHE A 70 -15.20 5.17 12.06
N ALA A 71 -14.30 4.31 12.53
CA ALA A 71 -14.23 2.90 12.15
C ALA A 71 -15.13 2.01 13.02
N ALA A 72 -15.54 2.45 14.22
CA ALA A 72 -16.23 1.63 15.21
C ALA A 72 -17.50 0.93 14.72
N GLU A 73 -18.21 1.53 13.77
CA GLU A 73 -19.47 0.99 13.21
C GLU A 73 -19.42 0.80 11.69
N CYS A 74 -18.25 0.90 11.07
CA CYS A 74 -18.14 0.71 9.62
C CYS A 74 -18.15 -0.78 9.25
N GLY A 75 -18.64 -1.08 8.04
CA GLY A 75 -18.67 -2.45 7.52
C GLY A 75 -17.31 -2.92 7.02
N GLU A 76 -16.42 -1.99 6.65
CA GLU A 76 -15.06 -2.27 6.18
C GLU A 76 -14.09 -1.22 6.73
N TYR A 77 -13.02 -1.69 7.36
CA TYR A 77 -11.90 -0.85 7.75
C TYR A 77 -10.63 -1.36 7.09
N THR A 78 -10.19 -0.63 6.08
CA THR A 78 -9.05 -1.00 5.23
C THR A 78 -7.82 -0.15 5.56
N VAL A 79 -6.66 -0.80 5.64
CA VAL A 79 -5.36 -0.13 5.68
C VAL A 79 -4.51 -0.59 4.50
N GLU A 80 -3.99 0.38 3.74
CA GLU A 80 -3.04 0.11 2.68
C GLU A 80 -1.68 -0.24 3.26
N ALA A 81 -1.45 -1.53 3.47
CA ALA A 81 -0.16 -2.03 3.96
C ALA A 81 0.94 -1.76 2.91
N GLY A 82 0.58 -1.83 1.63
CA GLY A 82 1.38 -1.40 0.51
C GLY A 82 2.49 -2.39 0.19
N ARG A 83 3.69 -2.13 0.65
CA ARG A 83 4.86 -2.94 0.29
C ARG A 83 5.06 -4.14 1.20
N PRO A 84 5.35 -5.32 0.65
CA PRO A 84 5.67 -6.50 1.46
C PRO A 84 6.82 -6.32 2.46
N ASP A 85 7.82 -5.51 2.13
CA ASP A 85 9.03 -5.28 2.94
C ASP A 85 8.81 -4.47 4.23
N VAL A 86 7.62 -3.90 4.45
CA VAL A 86 7.30 -3.13 5.67
C VAL A 86 6.42 -3.88 6.67
N PHE A 87 6.08 -5.14 6.37
CA PHE A 87 5.28 -5.98 7.25
C PHE A 87 6.09 -6.42 8.47
N THR A 88 5.53 -6.17 9.66
CA THR A 88 6.04 -6.71 10.92
C THR A 88 4.88 -7.19 11.78
N ARG A 89 5.12 -8.19 12.64
CA ARG A 89 4.09 -8.70 13.55
C ARG A 89 3.54 -7.59 14.44
N GLU A 90 4.40 -6.75 15.00
CA GLU A 90 3.99 -5.63 15.85
C GLU A 90 3.00 -4.68 15.16
N LYS A 91 3.21 -4.37 13.86
CA LYS A 91 2.27 -3.53 13.10
C LYS A 91 0.96 -4.26 12.82
N LEU A 92 1.01 -5.56 12.52
CA LEU A 92 -0.20 -6.35 12.31
C LEU A 92 -1.00 -6.51 13.62
N ASP A 93 -0.33 -6.66 14.77
CA ASP A 93 -0.94 -6.65 16.10
C ASP A 93 -1.72 -5.35 16.32
N LEU A 94 -1.10 -4.19 15.98
CA LEU A 94 -1.77 -2.89 16.04
C LEU A 94 -3.02 -2.84 15.14
N LEU A 95 -2.92 -3.28 13.89
CA LEU A 95 -4.06 -3.29 12.99
C LEU A 95 -5.22 -4.14 13.57
N LYS A 96 -4.93 -5.27 14.18
CA LYS A 96 -5.95 -6.12 14.85
C LYS A 96 -6.50 -5.47 16.11
N GLU A 97 -5.66 -4.84 16.93
CA GLU A 97 -6.10 -4.10 18.12
C GLU A 97 -7.15 -3.04 17.76
N PHE A 98 -6.98 -2.36 16.62
CA PHE A 98 -7.91 -1.35 16.12
C PHE A 98 -9.00 -1.88 15.18
N SER A 99 -9.21 -3.20 15.15
CA SER A 99 -10.28 -3.85 14.39
C SER A 99 -10.22 -3.59 12.89
N VAL A 100 -9.03 -3.39 12.33
CA VAL A 100 -8.85 -3.38 10.87
C VAL A 100 -9.31 -4.72 10.31
N THR A 101 -10.17 -4.69 9.30
CA THR A 101 -10.74 -5.90 8.69
C THR A 101 -10.00 -6.31 7.44
N ARG A 102 -9.50 -5.34 6.68
CA ARG A 102 -8.88 -5.55 5.37
C ARG A 102 -7.55 -4.84 5.25
N ILE A 103 -6.61 -5.46 4.55
CA ILE A 103 -5.34 -4.84 4.18
C ILE A 103 -5.08 -4.98 2.67
N CYS A 104 -4.36 -4.00 2.10
CA CYS A 104 -3.90 -4.10 0.72
C CYS A 104 -2.43 -4.47 0.70
N VAL A 105 -2.12 -5.59 0.07
CA VAL A 105 -0.74 -6.01 -0.26
C VAL A 105 -0.52 -5.69 -1.73
N ASN A 106 0.45 -4.83 -2.03
CA ASN A 106 0.66 -4.29 -3.37
C ASN A 106 1.95 -4.85 -4.00
N PRO A 107 1.96 -6.12 -4.48
CA PRO A 107 3.12 -6.68 -5.16
C PRO A 107 3.46 -5.91 -6.43
N GLN A 108 2.47 -5.57 -7.22
CA GLN A 108 2.48 -5.02 -8.58
C GLN A 108 2.83 -6.05 -9.65
N THR A 109 3.79 -6.92 -9.39
CA THR A 109 4.22 -8.08 -10.18
C THR A 109 4.90 -9.11 -9.27
N PHE A 110 5.02 -10.34 -9.71
CA PHE A 110 5.81 -11.38 -9.06
C PHE A 110 7.13 -11.64 -9.80
N CYS A 111 7.46 -10.84 -10.82
CA CYS A 111 8.73 -10.92 -11.53
C CYS A 111 9.79 -10.06 -10.84
N ASP A 112 10.79 -10.67 -10.21
CA ASP A 112 11.81 -9.98 -9.43
C ASP A 112 12.62 -8.99 -10.29
N ALA A 113 12.92 -9.33 -11.56
CA ALA A 113 13.60 -8.43 -12.48
C ALA A 113 12.79 -7.17 -12.78
N THR A 114 11.46 -7.31 -12.90
CA THR A 114 10.55 -6.19 -13.07
C THR A 114 10.44 -5.36 -11.80
N LEU A 115 10.37 -5.99 -10.60
CA LEU A 115 10.38 -5.29 -9.32
C LEU A 115 11.61 -4.39 -9.17
N GLU A 116 12.80 -4.91 -9.48
CA GLU A 116 14.04 -4.13 -9.47
C GLU A 116 13.97 -2.94 -10.43
N ARG A 117 13.54 -3.18 -11.67
CA ARG A 117 13.42 -2.15 -12.73
C ARG A 117 12.47 -1.02 -12.33
N ILE A 118 11.35 -1.33 -11.70
CA ILE A 118 10.39 -0.31 -11.23
C ILE A 118 10.77 0.33 -9.90
N GLY A 119 11.94 0.02 -9.35
CA GLY A 119 12.48 0.60 -8.13
C GLY A 119 11.83 0.09 -6.84
N ARG A 120 11.31 -1.14 -6.86
CA ARG A 120 10.85 -1.84 -5.67
C ARG A 120 11.97 -2.69 -5.09
N LYS A 121 12.08 -2.72 -3.77
CA LYS A 121 13.17 -3.42 -3.06
C LYS A 121 12.78 -4.81 -2.58
N HIS A 122 11.48 -5.10 -2.51
CA HIS A 122 11.00 -6.43 -2.11
C HIS A 122 11.11 -7.43 -3.26
N THR A 123 11.14 -8.68 -2.92
CA THR A 123 11.18 -9.82 -3.83
C THR A 123 9.83 -10.55 -3.86
N SER A 124 9.68 -11.49 -4.79
CA SER A 124 8.53 -12.41 -4.83
C SER A 124 8.40 -13.23 -3.53
N GLU A 125 9.51 -13.60 -2.89
CA GLU A 125 9.50 -14.30 -1.60
C GLU A 125 8.93 -13.41 -0.48
N ASP A 126 9.26 -12.13 -0.48
CA ASP A 126 8.69 -11.16 0.48
C ASP A 126 7.16 -11.05 0.32
N ILE A 127 6.65 -11.17 -0.90
CA ILE A 127 5.22 -11.18 -1.18
C ILE A 127 4.56 -12.39 -0.50
N TYR A 128 5.10 -13.59 -0.71
CA TYR A 128 4.57 -14.81 -0.07
C TYR A 128 4.61 -14.70 1.46
N ARG A 129 5.70 -14.18 2.01
CA ARG A 129 5.82 -13.96 3.46
C ARG A 129 4.78 -12.98 3.99
N ALA A 130 4.56 -11.85 3.31
CA ALA A 130 3.56 -10.86 3.71
C ALA A 130 2.13 -11.45 3.67
N PHE A 131 1.81 -12.22 2.64
CA PHE A 131 0.53 -12.92 2.55
C PHE A 131 0.34 -13.94 3.67
N SER A 132 1.35 -14.76 3.94
CA SER A 132 1.30 -15.75 5.03
C SER A 132 1.06 -15.05 6.36
N MET A 133 1.80 -13.98 6.67
CA MET A 133 1.60 -13.20 7.88
C MET A 133 0.20 -12.61 7.96
N ALA A 134 -0.31 -12.02 6.88
CA ALA A 134 -1.65 -11.45 6.83
C ALA A 134 -2.74 -12.49 7.10
N ARG A 135 -2.60 -13.70 6.55
CA ARG A 135 -3.50 -14.84 6.76
C ARG A 135 -3.50 -15.32 8.21
N GLU A 136 -2.34 -15.40 8.86
CA GLU A 136 -2.26 -15.76 10.29
C GLU A 136 -3.10 -14.82 11.16
N TYR A 137 -3.22 -13.55 10.77
CA TYR A 137 -4.04 -12.55 11.47
C TYR A 137 -5.51 -12.52 11.03
N GLY A 138 -5.89 -13.26 10.00
CA GLY A 138 -7.26 -13.31 9.50
C GLY A 138 -7.75 -11.98 8.92
N PHE A 139 -6.89 -11.26 8.20
CA PHE A 139 -7.30 -10.12 7.40
C PHE A 139 -7.88 -10.57 6.05
N ASP A 140 -8.89 -9.84 5.58
CA ASP A 140 -9.20 -9.85 4.16
C ASP A 140 -8.07 -9.17 3.39
N ILE A 141 -7.59 -9.79 2.32
CA ILE A 141 -6.44 -9.31 1.56
C ILE A 141 -6.88 -8.83 0.19
N ASN A 142 -6.54 -7.59 -0.15
CA ASN A 142 -6.55 -7.11 -1.52
C ASN A 142 -5.14 -7.20 -2.10
N CYS A 143 -4.99 -7.79 -3.28
CA CYS A 143 -3.74 -7.92 -4.00
C CYS A 143 -3.74 -7.00 -5.22
N ASP A 144 -2.83 -6.02 -5.27
CA ASP A 144 -2.72 -5.10 -6.41
C ASP A 144 -1.62 -5.53 -7.37
N LEU A 145 -2.00 -5.65 -8.66
CA LEU A 145 -1.10 -5.87 -9.77
C LEU A 145 -1.15 -4.71 -10.77
N ILE A 146 -0.08 -4.52 -11.54
CA ILE A 146 -0.03 -3.53 -12.61
C ILE A 146 0.29 -4.24 -13.93
N ALA A 147 -0.64 -4.17 -14.88
CA ALA A 147 -0.44 -4.63 -16.25
C ALA A 147 0.35 -3.61 -17.07
N GLY A 148 1.29 -4.06 -17.89
CA GLY A 148 2.06 -3.23 -18.80
C GLY A 148 3.24 -2.52 -18.12
N LEU A 149 3.82 -3.12 -17.08
CA LEU A 149 5.08 -2.63 -16.49
C LEU A 149 6.19 -2.70 -17.53
N THR A 150 7.02 -1.66 -17.57
CA THR A 150 8.12 -1.56 -18.55
C THR A 150 9.04 -2.77 -18.49
N GLY A 151 9.19 -3.42 -19.65
CA GLY A 151 10.04 -4.59 -19.82
C GLY A 151 9.50 -5.89 -19.21
N GLU A 152 8.23 -5.91 -18.80
CA GLU A 152 7.50 -7.12 -18.44
C GLU A 152 6.77 -7.67 -19.67
N SER A 153 6.99 -8.94 -20.00
CA SER A 153 6.26 -9.60 -21.08
C SER A 153 4.83 -9.95 -20.68
N THR A 154 3.99 -10.24 -21.65
CA THR A 154 2.62 -10.72 -21.40
C THR A 154 2.62 -12.02 -20.60
N GLU A 155 3.57 -12.90 -20.88
CA GLU A 155 3.75 -14.19 -20.21
C GLU A 155 4.12 -14.02 -18.75
N GLU A 156 5.05 -13.12 -18.43
CA GLU A 156 5.45 -12.80 -17.05
C GLU A 156 4.31 -12.14 -16.26
N PHE A 157 3.54 -11.25 -16.90
CA PHE A 157 2.36 -10.68 -16.26
C PHE A 157 1.30 -11.76 -16.00
N LYS A 158 1.05 -12.66 -16.97
CA LYS A 158 0.12 -13.78 -16.78
C LYS A 158 0.56 -14.67 -15.62
N GLU A 159 1.85 -15.01 -15.55
CA GLU A 159 2.41 -15.77 -14.42
C GLU A 159 2.18 -15.03 -13.09
N SER A 160 2.34 -13.71 -13.07
CA SER A 160 2.07 -12.89 -11.88
C SER A 160 0.59 -12.97 -11.46
N VAL A 161 -0.35 -12.99 -12.42
CA VAL A 161 -1.77 -13.18 -12.14
C VAL A 161 -2.04 -14.58 -11.59
N ASP A 162 -1.47 -15.62 -12.19
CA ASP A 162 -1.65 -17.01 -11.76
C ASP A 162 -1.11 -17.20 -10.32
N ARG A 163 0.04 -16.61 -10.00
CA ARG A 163 0.61 -16.61 -8.64
C ARG A 163 -0.28 -15.86 -7.65
N ALA A 164 -0.81 -14.68 -8.02
CA ALA A 164 -1.73 -13.94 -7.18
C ALA A 164 -3.01 -14.74 -6.89
N VAL A 165 -3.58 -15.39 -7.90
CA VAL A 165 -4.76 -16.26 -7.76
C VAL A 165 -4.46 -17.44 -6.84
N SER A 166 -3.28 -18.06 -6.95
CA SER A 166 -2.88 -19.18 -6.09
C SER A 166 -2.80 -18.83 -4.60
N LEU A 167 -2.54 -17.56 -4.27
CA LEU A 167 -2.56 -17.05 -2.90
C LEU A 167 -3.97 -16.82 -2.35
N SER A 168 -4.99 -16.97 -3.21
CA SER A 168 -6.41 -16.87 -2.86
C SER A 168 -6.78 -15.62 -2.05
N PRO A 169 -6.37 -14.39 -2.45
CA PRO A 169 -6.82 -13.18 -1.78
C PRO A 169 -8.33 -12.99 -1.97
N GLU A 170 -8.98 -12.23 -1.09
CA GLU A 170 -10.40 -11.90 -1.19
C GLU A 170 -10.68 -10.98 -2.38
N ASN A 171 -9.67 -10.22 -2.82
CA ASN A 171 -9.78 -9.39 -4.02
C ASN A 171 -8.42 -9.26 -4.73
N ILE A 172 -8.46 -9.22 -6.06
CA ILE A 172 -7.32 -8.86 -6.91
C ILE A 172 -7.71 -7.61 -7.69
N THR A 173 -6.91 -6.56 -7.58
CA THR A 173 -7.05 -5.34 -8.37
C THR A 173 -5.95 -5.31 -9.41
N VAL A 174 -6.32 -5.18 -10.69
CA VAL A 174 -5.37 -5.01 -11.78
C VAL A 174 -5.47 -3.58 -12.31
N HIS A 175 -4.39 -2.83 -12.18
CA HIS A 175 -4.25 -1.50 -12.76
C HIS A 175 -3.52 -1.59 -14.10
N THR A 176 -3.93 -0.82 -15.08
CA THR A 176 -3.13 -0.60 -16.30
C THR A 176 -2.12 0.51 -16.04
N LEU A 177 -0.85 0.27 -16.36
CA LEU A 177 0.17 1.30 -16.24
C LEU A 177 -0.17 2.52 -17.10
N CYS A 178 -0.24 3.67 -16.46
CA CYS A 178 -0.39 4.95 -17.14
C CYS A 178 0.72 5.89 -16.64
N LEU A 179 1.74 6.10 -17.46
CA LEU A 179 2.86 6.99 -17.12
C LEU A 179 2.43 8.45 -17.20
N LYS A 180 2.34 9.09 -16.05
CA LYS A 180 2.00 10.50 -15.92
C LYS A 180 3.28 11.35 -15.75
N LYS A 181 3.16 12.66 -16.00
CA LYS A 181 4.24 13.64 -15.72
C LYS A 181 4.68 13.51 -14.26
N GLY A 182 6.00 13.43 -14.04
CA GLY A 182 6.61 13.24 -12.71
C GLY A 182 6.96 11.78 -12.36
N ALA A 183 6.56 10.80 -13.19
CA ALA A 183 7.07 9.44 -13.09
C ALA A 183 8.45 9.36 -13.75
N LYS A 184 9.44 8.76 -13.05
CA LYS A 184 10.81 8.63 -13.57
C LYS A 184 10.86 7.84 -14.88
N LEU A 185 10.09 6.75 -14.98
CA LEU A 185 9.99 5.94 -16.20
C LEU A 185 9.53 6.75 -17.43
N LYS A 186 8.69 7.77 -17.26
CA LYS A 186 8.28 8.61 -18.38
C LYS A 186 9.42 9.45 -18.96
N GLU A 187 10.37 9.82 -18.12
CA GLU A 187 11.55 10.58 -18.55
C GLU A 187 12.52 9.69 -19.32
N GLU A 188 12.57 8.39 -18.99
CA GLU A 188 13.39 7.38 -19.66
C GLU A 188 12.73 6.83 -20.94
N GLU A 189 11.39 6.76 -21.00
CA GLU A 189 10.62 6.24 -22.14
C GLU A 189 10.24 7.30 -23.19
N SER A 190 10.58 8.56 -23.00
CA SER A 190 10.38 9.59 -24.04
C SER A 190 11.11 9.27 -25.37
N ILE A 191 11.74 8.10 -25.46
CA ILE A 191 12.43 7.51 -26.61
C ILE A 191 11.61 6.39 -27.29
N LEU A 192 10.50 5.91 -26.73
CA LEU A 192 9.79 4.70 -27.21
C LEU A 192 8.29 4.86 -27.51
N CYS A 193 7.77 6.08 -27.59
CA CYS A 193 6.45 6.30 -28.16
C CYS A 193 6.58 6.65 -29.65
N VAL A 194 6.64 5.62 -30.49
CA VAL A 194 6.26 5.67 -31.91
C VAL A 194 5.02 4.83 -32.07
#